data_d048fad9d5d226276d20a4f95c47a2f7
#
_entry.id   d048fad9d5d226276d20a4f95c47a2f7
#
_cell.length_a   1.000
_cell.length_b   1.000
_cell.length_c   1.000
_cell.angle_alpha   90.00
_cell.angle_beta   90.00
_cell.angle_gamma   90.00
#
_symmetry.space_group_name_H-M   'P 1'
#
loop_
_entity.id
_entity.type
_entity.pdbx_description
1 polymer ?
#
loop_
_entity_poly.entity_id
_entity_poly.type
_entity_poly.pdbx_seq_one_letter_code
_entity_poly.pdbx_strand_id
1 'polypeptide(L)'
;MVGTPVLPLGPVLGSVQCTTCHGRYGVETLEQPTCVRLASMLRDAQYTVALAVLAAGGTGGRAAREAACAVVREAGFEDCGEAQVLAALAALSGEGGDAPVDLDGAGSGLTIELHAALEPLAPHLAQQGRERLLLQGAWIALADGRYLPQERTALAAVGRCLKLAESRVGELLESATSAPH
;
A
#
# COMPACT_ATOMS: atom_id res chain seq x y z
N MET A 1 -10.29 -14.13 -26.14
CA MET A 1 -11.19 -15.30 -25.88
C MET A 1 -12.12 -14.88 -24.76
N VAL A 2 -13.40 -14.72 -25.06
CA VAL A 2 -14.42 -14.29 -24.10
C VAL A 2 -14.80 -15.53 -23.28
N GLY A 3 -14.53 -15.48 -21.95
CA GLY A 3 -14.94 -16.54 -21.04
C GLY A 3 -16.46 -16.61 -20.94
N THR A 4 -17.02 -17.76 -21.19
CA THR A 4 -18.45 -18.04 -21.05
C THR A 4 -18.85 -17.94 -19.58
N PRO A 5 -19.91 -17.19 -19.22
CA PRO A 5 -20.39 -17.14 -17.84
C PRO A 5 -20.94 -18.51 -17.43
N VAL A 6 -20.40 -19.03 -16.34
CA VAL A 6 -20.92 -20.28 -15.74
C VAL A 6 -22.15 -19.91 -14.91
N LEU A 7 -23.33 -20.28 -15.38
CA LEU A 7 -24.57 -20.17 -14.59
C LEU A 7 -24.63 -21.30 -13.55
N PRO A 8 -24.84 -21.00 -12.26
CA PRO A 8 -25.04 -22.04 -11.26
C PRO A 8 -26.41 -22.70 -11.45
N LEU A 9 -26.43 -23.96 -11.73
CA LEU A 9 -27.63 -24.81 -11.79
C LEU A 9 -27.82 -25.55 -10.46
N GLY A 10 -28.75 -25.08 -9.63
CA GLY A 10 -29.23 -25.79 -8.45
C GLY A 10 -28.85 -25.19 -7.09
N PRO A 11 -29.42 -25.70 -5.98
CA PRO A 11 -29.09 -25.25 -4.64
C PRO A 11 -27.62 -25.56 -4.36
N VAL A 12 -26.82 -24.50 -4.23
CA VAL A 12 -25.36 -24.55 -4.13
C VAL A 12 -25.00 -25.13 -2.77
N LEU A 13 -24.73 -26.40 -2.68
CA LEU A 13 -23.84 -26.93 -1.67
C LEU A 13 -22.41 -26.50 -2.03
N GLY A 14 -22.12 -25.26 -1.74
CA GLY A 14 -20.83 -24.66 -1.39
C GLY A 14 -19.56 -25.05 -2.15
N SER A 15 -19.60 -25.58 -3.39
CA SER A 15 -18.36 -25.85 -4.12
C SER A 15 -18.43 -25.46 -5.60
N VAL A 16 -17.31 -24.91 -6.11
CA VAL A 16 -17.08 -24.60 -7.52
C VAL A 16 -16.02 -25.54 -8.10
N GLN A 17 -16.13 -25.87 -9.37
CA GLN A 17 -15.15 -26.70 -10.04
C GLN A 17 -14.35 -25.88 -11.03
N CYS A 18 -13.02 -25.97 -10.96
CA CYS A 18 -12.13 -25.35 -11.93
C CYS A 18 -12.27 -26.02 -13.29
N THR A 19 -12.50 -25.26 -14.35
CA THR A 19 -12.61 -25.79 -15.71
C THR A 19 -11.31 -26.32 -16.30
N THR A 20 -10.18 -25.90 -15.74
CA THR A 20 -8.84 -26.27 -16.23
C THR A 20 -8.28 -27.50 -15.53
N CYS A 21 -8.35 -27.57 -14.19
CA CYS A 21 -7.78 -28.68 -13.43
C CYS A 21 -8.84 -29.62 -12.84
N HIS A 22 -10.13 -29.31 -13.02
CA HIS A 22 -11.28 -30.04 -12.49
C HIS A 22 -11.29 -30.18 -10.95
N GLY A 23 -10.43 -29.48 -10.24
CA GLY A 23 -10.43 -29.40 -8.78
C GLY A 23 -11.71 -28.73 -8.26
N ARG A 24 -12.23 -29.26 -7.13
CA ARG A 24 -13.36 -28.65 -6.41
C ARG A 24 -12.88 -27.77 -5.29
N TYR A 25 -13.47 -26.57 -5.19
CA TYR A 25 -13.13 -25.53 -4.21
C TYR A 25 -14.41 -25.02 -3.56
N GLY A 26 -14.34 -24.53 -2.35
CA GLY A 26 -15.46 -23.84 -1.71
C GLY A 26 -15.82 -22.55 -2.43
N VAL A 27 -17.06 -22.07 -2.27
CA VAL A 27 -17.55 -20.82 -2.90
C VAL A 27 -16.73 -19.61 -2.43
N GLU A 28 -16.24 -19.65 -1.22
CA GLU A 28 -15.34 -18.66 -0.63
C GLU A 28 -14.08 -18.40 -1.47
N THR A 29 -13.66 -19.37 -2.29
CA THR A 29 -12.52 -19.20 -3.20
C THR A 29 -12.79 -18.16 -4.29
N LEU A 30 -14.06 -17.90 -4.62
CA LEU A 30 -14.44 -16.88 -5.60
C LEU A 30 -14.27 -15.46 -5.05
N GLU A 31 -14.26 -15.30 -3.74
CA GLU A 31 -14.04 -14.02 -3.05
C GLU A 31 -12.54 -13.70 -2.90
N GLN A 32 -11.68 -14.70 -3.09
CA GLN A 32 -10.24 -14.52 -3.02
C GLN A 32 -9.69 -13.87 -4.31
N PRO A 33 -8.80 -12.89 -4.20
CA PRO A 33 -8.17 -12.32 -5.37
C PRO A 33 -7.29 -13.37 -6.06
N THR A 34 -7.28 -13.36 -7.38
CA THR A 34 -6.31 -14.16 -8.16
C THR A 34 -4.88 -13.68 -7.85
N CYS A 35 -3.89 -14.54 -8.11
CA CYS A 35 -2.48 -14.16 -7.92
C CYS A 35 -2.11 -12.88 -8.70
N VAL A 36 -2.63 -12.71 -9.90
CA VAL A 36 -2.41 -11.51 -10.72
C VAL A 36 -3.03 -10.28 -10.06
N ARG A 37 -4.28 -10.39 -9.58
CA ARG A 37 -4.95 -9.30 -8.88
C ARG A 37 -4.26 -8.96 -7.56
N LEU A 38 -3.88 -9.96 -6.78
CA LEU A 38 -3.15 -9.75 -5.53
C LEU A 38 -1.81 -9.05 -5.77
N ALA A 39 -1.07 -9.45 -6.81
CA ALA A 39 0.18 -8.80 -7.20
C ALA A 39 -0.04 -7.33 -7.62
N SER A 40 -1.13 -7.03 -8.36
CA SER A 40 -1.48 -5.64 -8.69
C SER A 40 -1.80 -4.85 -7.43
N MET A 41 -2.67 -5.36 -6.56
CA MET A 41 -3.03 -4.69 -5.29
C MET A 41 -1.80 -4.41 -4.43
N LEU A 42 -0.85 -5.34 -4.38
CA LEU A 42 0.39 -5.16 -3.62
C LEU A 42 1.27 -4.05 -4.20
N ARG A 43 1.41 -4.00 -5.53
CA ARG A 43 2.15 -2.91 -6.21
C ARG A 43 1.51 -1.55 -5.96
N ASP A 44 0.19 -1.47 -6.10
CA ASP A 44 -0.57 -0.23 -5.87
C ASP A 44 -0.43 0.22 -4.42
N ALA A 45 -0.48 -0.70 -3.46
CA ALA A 45 -0.27 -0.43 -2.04
C ALA A 45 1.14 0.11 -1.75
N GLN A 46 2.19 -0.50 -2.31
CA GLN A 46 3.58 -0.05 -2.14
C GLN A 46 3.77 1.36 -2.70
N TYR A 47 3.21 1.62 -3.90
CA TYR A 47 3.25 2.93 -4.53
C TYR A 47 2.55 3.99 -3.67
N THR A 48 1.34 3.70 -3.20
CA THR A 48 0.55 4.64 -2.38
C THR A 48 1.21 4.91 -1.03
N VAL A 49 1.80 3.90 -0.38
CA VAL A 49 2.56 4.09 0.86
C VAL A 49 3.76 5.00 0.62
N ALA A 50 4.50 4.80 -0.47
CA ALA A 50 5.64 5.65 -0.81
C ALA A 50 5.21 7.12 -1.02
N LEU A 51 4.11 7.36 -1.75
CA LEU A 51 3.55 8.69 -1.93
C LEU A 51 3.09 9.33 -0.61
N ALA A 52 2.40 8.57 0.25
CA ALA A 52 1.87 9.07 1.51
C ALA A 52 2.99 9.54 2.46
N VAL A 53 4.05 8.75 2.55
CA VAL A 53 5.21 9.10 3.41
C VAL A 53 5.96 10.28 2.84
N LEU A 54 6.22 10.29 1.52
CA LEU A 54 6.92 11.38 0.87
C LEU A 54 6.13 12.71 0.95
N ALA A 55 4.80 12.66 0.84
CA ALA A 55 3.93 13.82 1.03
C ALA A 55 4.02 14.37 2.46
N ALA A 56 4.04 13.49 3.45
CA ALA A 56 4.11 13.85 4.87
C ALA A 56 5.47 14.45 5.26
N GLY A 57 6.57 13.91 4.71
CA GLY A 57 7.92 14.41 4.94
C GLY A 57 8.26 15.67 4.16
N GLY A 58 7.44 16.01 3.18
CA GLY A 58 7.73 17.08 2.21
C GLY A 58 8.65 16.61 1.10
N THR A 59 8.53 17.25 -0.07
CA THR A 59 9.27 16.84 -1.28
C THR A 59 10.72 17.37 -1.32
N GLY A 60 11.16 18.08 -0.29
CA GLY A 60 12.49 18.72 -0.24
C GLY A 60 13.65 17.73 -0.06
N GLY A 61 13.45 16.63 0.64
CA GLY A 61 14.48 15.65 0.95
C GLY A 61 14.88 14.81 -0.26
N ARG A 62 16.16 14.91 -0.66
CA ARG A 62 16.66 14.13 -1.81
C ARG A 62 16.69 12.63 -1.52
N ALA A 63 17.18 12.25 -0.33
CA ALA A 63 17.34 10.84 0.02
C ALA A 63 15.97 10.14 0.15
N ALA A 64 14.96 10.82 0.73
CA ALA A 64 13.58 10.29 0.80
C ALA A 64 12.98 10.09 -0.60
N ARG A 65 13.20 11.03 -1.54
CA ARG A 65 12.75 10.87 -2.94
C ARG A 65 13.43 9.70 -3.64
N GLU A 66 14.74 9.56 -3.48
CA GLU A 66 15.51 8.46 -4.04
C GLU A 66 15.03 7.10 -3.46
N ALA A 67 14.80 7.04 -2.14
CA ALA A 67 14.27 5.86 -1.47
C ALA A 67 12.85 5.52 -1.95
N ALA A 68 11.96 6.51 -2.06
CA ALA A 68 10.61 6.30 -2.58
C ALA A 68 10.63 5.77 -4.02
N CYS A 69 11.46 6.36 -4.90
CA CYS A 69 11.64 5.88 -6.27
C CYS A 69 12.20 4.45 -6.32
N ALA A 70 13.09 4.09 -5.41
CA ALA A 70 13.62 2.72 -5.32
C ALA A 70 12.51 1.72 -4.98
N VAL A 71 11.73 2.00 -3.93
CA VAL A 71 10.57 1.17 -3.52
C VAL A 71 9.57 1.01 -4.66
N VAL A 72 9.23 2.10 -5.34
CA VAL A 72 8.28 2.09 -6.46
C VAL A 72 8.80 1.23 -7.62
N ARG A 73 10.07 1.33 -7.96
CA ARG A 73 10.68 0.49 -9.01
C ARG A 73 10.74 -0.98 -8.63
N GLU A 74 11.09 -1.29 -7.39
CA GLU A 74 11.07 -2.67 -6.87
C GLU A 74 9.65 -3.26 -6.87
N ALA A 75 8.62 -2.43 -6.70
CA ALA A 75 7.23 -2.83 -6.83
C ALA A 75 6.82 -3.20 -8.26
N GLY A 76 7.67 -2.92 -9.28
CA GLY A 76 7.44 -3.26 -10.68
C GLY A 76 7.01 -2.08 -11.56
N PHE A 77 7.22 -0.86 -11.11
CA PHE A 77 7.08 0.37 -11.91
C PHE A 77 8.46 0.83 -12.40
N GLU A 78 9.11 -0.02 -13.21
CA GLU A 78 10.52 0.11 -13.61
C GLU A 78 10.86 1.48 -14.25
N ASP A 79 9.93 2.04 -15.02
CA ASP A 79 10.08 3.34 -15.69
C ASP A 79 9.71 4.52 -14.79
N CYS A 80 9.32 4.29 -13.52
CA CYS A 80 8.92 5.36 -12.63
C CYS A 80 10.17 6.10 -12.09
N GLY A 81 10.34 7.31 -12.56
CA GLY A 81 11.38 8.23 -12.08
C GLY A 81 10.84 9.27 -11.11
N GLU A 82 11.74 10.10 -10.57
CA GLU A 82 11.41 11.16 -9.62
C GLU A 82 10.34 12.13 -10.14
N ALA A 83 10.41 12.49 -11.43
CA ALA A 83 9.44 13.40 -12.04
C ALA A 83 8.01 12.82 -12.02
N GLN A 84 7.85 11.52 -12.25
CA GLN A 84 6.55 10.84 -12.21
C GLN A 84 6.01 10.76 -10.79
N VAL A 85 6.85 10.46 -9.80
CA VAL A 85 6.47 10.46 -8.38
C VAL A 85 5.99 11.84 -7.95
N LEU A 86 6.73 12.90 -8.28
CA LEU A 86 6.35 14.26 -7.94
C LEU A 86 5.08 14.72 -8.67
N ALA A 87 4.89 14.33 -9.93
CA ALA A 87 3.68 14.62 -10.67
C ALA A 87 2.45 13.92 -10.05
N ALA A 88 2.60 12.67 -9.62
CA ALA A 88 1.53 11.95 -8.92
C ALA A 88 1.18 12.60 -7.58
N LEU A 89 2.18 13.03 -6.81
CA LEU A 89 1.96 13.77 -5.56
C LEU A 89 1.21 15.08 -5.82
N ALA A 90 1.62 15.87 -6.81
CA ALA A 90 0.95 17.12 -7.16
C ALA A 90 -0.51 16.90 -7.56
N ALA A 91 -0.79 15.83 -8.33
CA ALA A 91 -2.15 15.47 -8.73
C ALA A 91 -3.04 15.09 -7.53
N LEU A 92 -2.49 14.40 -6.52
CA LEU A 92 -3.23 13.96 -5.33
C LEU A 92 -3.38 15.05 -4.26
N SER A 93 -2.44 16.00 -4.22
CA SER A 93 -2.46 17.10 -3.25
C SER A 93 -3.37 18.26 -3.65
N GLY A 94 -3.87 18.29 -4.90
CA GLY A 94 -4.59 19.43 -5.46
C GLY A 94 -3.67 20.62 -5.73
N GLU A 95 -4.17 21.68 -6.39
CA GLU A 95 -3.36 22.85 -6.83
C GLU A 95 -2.88 23.79 -5.70
N GLY A 96 -2.61 23.27 -4.52
CA GLY A 96 -2.12 24.03 -3.35
C GLY A 96 -0.72 23.65 -2.85
N GLY A 97 0.02 23.03 -3.60
CA GLY A 97 1.34 22.37 -3.70
C GLY A 97 2.45 22.53 -2.66
N ASP A 98 2.38 23.23 -1.55
CA ASP A 98 3.53 23.34 -0.62
C ASP A 98 3.16 23.23 0.88
N ALA A 99 1.89 22.99 1.18
CA ALA A 99 1.47 22.72 2.55
C ALA A 99 1.60 21.23 2.87
N PRO A 100 2.08 20.86 4.08
CA PRO A 100 2.10 19.46 4.50
C PRO A 100 0.69 18.88 4.42
N VAL A 101 0.57 17.72 3.75
CA VAL A 101 -0.72 17.03 3.58
C VAL A 101 -1.17 16.55 4.94
N ASP A 102 -2.26 17.10 5.44
CA ASP A 102 -2.89 16.66 6.68
C ASP A 102 -3.60 15.31 6.43
N LEU A 103 -2.93 14.23 6.79
CA LEU A 103 -3.47 12.86 6.65
C LEU A 103 -4.52 12.52 7.71
N ASP A 104 -4.69 13.36 8.74
CA ASP A 104 -5.77 13.26 9.71
C ASP A 104 -7.07 13.95 9.23
N GLY A 105 -6.96 14.80 8.21
CA GLY A 105 -8.10 15.41 7.52
C GLY A 105 -8.76 14.42 6.56
N ALA A 106 -9.99 13.97 6.86
CA ALA A 106 -10.76 12.99 6.09
C ALA A 106 -11.14 13.44 4.65
N GLY A 107 -10.33 14.24 3.99
CA GLY A 107 -10.66 14.87 2.71
C GLY A 107 -9.51 15.04 1.71
N SER A 108 -8.28 14.66 2.04
CA SER A 108 -7.21 14.73 1.05
C SER A 108 -7.30 13.55 0.08
N GLY A 109 -7.07 13.78 -1.21
CA GLY A 109 -7.06 12.73 -2.22
C GLY A 109 -6.14 11.56 -1.84
N LEU A 110 -5.00 11.87 -1.21
CA LEU A 110 -4.02 10.88 -0.77
C LEU A 110 -4.54 9.99 0.36
N THR A 111 -5.34 10.53 1.30
CA THR A 111 -5.98 9.73 2.35
C THR A 111 -6.97 8.73 1.77
N ILE A 112 -7.77 9.17 0.79
CA ILE A 112 -8.73 8.30 0.09
C ILE A 112 -7.99 7.18 -0.65
N GLU A 113 -6.93 7.51 -1.38
CA GLU A 113 -6.12 6.52 -2.10
C GLU A 113 -5.43 5.53 -1.16
N LEU A 114 -4.95 5.99 0.00
CA LEU A 114 -4.35 5.12 1.01
C LEU A 114 -5.34 4.07 1.52
N HIS A 115 -6.56 4.49 1.86
CA HIS A 115 -7.63 3.58 2.27
C HIS A 115 -8.03 2.64 1.13
N ALA A 116 -8.22 3.15 -0.09
CA ALA A 116 -8.62 2.38 -1.25
C ALA A 116 -7.59 1.30 -1.63
N ALA A 117 -6.29 1.59 -1.47
CA ALA A 117 -5.22 0.65 -1.79
C ALA A 117 -4.97 -0.40 -0.68
N LEU A 118 -5.02 0.01 0.60
CA LEU A 118 -4.57 -0.85 1.70
C LEU A 118 -5.68 -1.67 2.34
N GLU A 119 -6.87 -1.10 2.55
CA GLU A 119 -7.94 -1.82 3.25
C GLU A 119 -8.41 -3.09 2.55
N PRO A 120 -8.60 -3.11 1.22
CA PRO A 120 -8.96 -4.35 0.52
C PRO A 120 -7.83 -5.38 0.51
N LEU A 121 -6.57 -4.94 0.57
CA LEU A 121 -5.39 -5.81 0.56
C LEU A 121 -5.13 -6.46 1.92
N ALA A 122 -5.35 -5.74 3.02
CA ALA A 122 -5.01 -6.17 4.38
C ALA A 122 -5.51 -7.57 4.76
N PRO A 123 -6.75 -8.01 4.43
CA PRO A 123 -7.24 -9.35 4.74
C PRO A 123 -6.51 -10.48 4.02
N HIS A 124 -5.90 -10.18 2.87
CA HIS A 124 -5.20 -11.15 2.03
C HIS A 124 -3.71 -11.29 2.36
N LEU A 125 -3.19 -10.48 3.27
CA LEU A 125 -1.81 -10.52 3.72
C LEU A 125 -1.69 -11.16 5.11
N ALA A 126 -0.70 -12.04 5.25
CA ALA A 126 -0.24 -12.45 6.57
C ALA A 126 0.30 -11.23 7.36
N GLN A 127 0.31 -11.32 8.69
CA GLN A 127 0.80 -10.24 9.55
C GLN A 127 2.18 -9.73 9.13
N GLN A 128 3.13 -10.62 8.84
CA GLN A 128 4.47 -10.25 8.37
C GLN A 128 4.45 -9.45 7.06
N GLY A 129 3.53 -9.75 6.14
CA GLY A 129 3.37 -8.98 4.89
C GLY A 129 2.88 -7.56 5.14
N ARG A 130 1.92 -7.40 6.06
CA ARG A 130 1.42 -6.08 6.48
C ARG A 130 2.50 -5.27 7.19
N GLU A 131 3.26 -5.90 8.09
CA GLU A 131 4.40 -5.27 8.78
C GLU A 131 5.50 -4.84 7.79
N ARG A 132 5.77 -5.66 6.76
CA ARG A 132 6.76 -5.33 5.73
C ARG A 132 6.36 -4.09 4.92
N LEU A 133 5.08 -3.94 4.57
CA LEU A 133 4.58 -2.72 3.88
C LEU A 133 4.76 -1.47 4.76
N LEU A 134 4.46 -1.57 6.05
CA LEU A 134 4.70 -0.46 6.99
C LEU A 134 6.19 -0.11 7.06
N LEU A 135 7.07 -1.11 7.16
CA LEU A 135 8.52 -0.91 7.25
C LEU A 135 9.10 -0.32 5.96
N GLN A 136 8.56 -0.63 4.79
CA GLN A 136 8.96 0.05 3.54
C GLN A 136 8.71 1.55 3.61
N GLY A 137 7.55 1.96 4.12
CA GLY A 137 7.27 3.38 4.37
C GLY A 137 8.22 3.98 5.42
N ALA A 138 8.48 3.24 6.49
CA ALA A 138 9.41 3.68 7.54
C ALA A 138 10.83 3.94 7.01
N TRP A 139 11.33 3.11 6.10
CA TRP A 139 12.65 3.30 5.46
C TRP A 139 12.70 4.54 4.58
N ILE A 140 11.62 4.86 3.86
CA ILE A 140 11.54 6.11 3.10
C ILE A 140 11.64 7.31 4.03
N ALA A 141 10.87 7.32 5.12
CA ALA A 141 10.90 8.40 6.11
C ALA A 141 12.27 8.56 6.80
N LEU A 142 12.97 7.45 7.05
CA LEU A 142 14.29 7.44 7.70
C LEU A 142 15.44 7.81 6.74
N ALA A 143 15.21 7.84 5.44
CA ALA A 143 16.27 8.11 4.47
C ALA A 143 16.89 9.51 4.63
N ASP A 144 16.12 10.48 5.10
CA ASP A 144 16.59 11.85 5.42
C ASP A 144 16.96 12.02 6.91
N GLY A 145 16.95 10.94 7.71
CA GLY A 145 17.36 10.95 9.10
C GLY A 145 16.28 10.51 10.08
N ARG A 146 15.82 11.42 10.97
CA ARG A 146 14.81 11.07 11.97
C ARG A 146 13.41 11.31 11.43
N TYR A 147 12.45 10.49 11.87
CA TYR A 147 11.03 10.73 11.56
C TYR A 147 10.58 12.13 11.93
N LEU A 148 9.96 12.81 11.00
CA LEU A 148 9.17 14.00 11.27
C LEU A 148 7.83 13.61 11.93
N PRO A 149 7.21 14.51 12.72
CA PRO A 149 5.88 14.23 13.31
C PRO A 149 4.82 13.83 12.28
N GLN A 150 4.81 14.49 11.12
CA GLN A 150 3.87 14.23 10.03
C GLN A 150 4.11 12.85 9.40
N GLU A 151 5.35 12.40 9.26
CA GLU A 151 5.69 11.06 8.78
C GLU A 151 5.23 9.98 9.76
N ARG A 152 5.37 10.22 11.07
CA ARG A 152 4.83 9.30 12.08
C ARG A 152 3.32 9.20 12.00
N THR A 153 2.62 10.32 11.78
CA THR A 153 1.17 10.33 11.56
C THR A 153 0.79 9.55 10.31
N ALA A 154 1.51 9.75 9.21
CA ALA A 154 1.30 9.00 7.97
C ALA A 154 1.51 7.49 8.16
N LEU A 155 2.60 7.09 8.82
CA LEU A 155 2.89 5.68 9.11
C LEU A 155 1.87 5.06 10.06
N ALA A 156 1.35 5.82 11.04
CA ALA A 156 0.26 5.38 11.89
C ALA A 156 -1.03 5.15 11.08
N ALA A 157 -1.34 6.04 10.11
CA ALA A 157 -2.47 5.86 9.19
C ALA A 157 -2.30 4.60 8.31
N VAL A 158 -1.12 4.37 7.74
CA VAL A 158 -0.75 3.14 7.03
C VAL A 158 -1.00 1.91 7.91
N GLY A 159 -0.53 1.92 9.16
CA GLY A 159 -0.73 0.83 10.11
C GLY A 159 -2.21 0.54 10.38
N ARG A 160 -3.03 1.58 10.55
CA ARG A 160 -4.49 1.45 10.72
C ARG A 160 -5.16 0.80 9.50
N CYS A 161 -4.85 1.25 8.28
CA CYS A 161 -5.38 0.68 7.04
C CYS A 161 -4.97 -0.80 6.89
N LEU A 162 -3.75 -1.15 7.30
CA LEU A 162 -3.23 -2.52 7.31
C LEU A 162 -3.77 -3.37 8.48
N LYS A 163 -4.65 -2.84 9.34
CA LYS A 163 -5.20 -3.53 10.52
C LYS A 163 -4.11 -4.04 11.48
N LEU A 164 -3.03 -3.29 11.63
CA LEU A 164 -2.02 -3.53 12.65
C LEU A 164 -2.41 -2.87 13.98
N ALA A 165 -2.09 -3.52 15.10
CA ALA A 165 -2.28 -2.92 16.41
C ALA A 165 -1.36 -1.69 16.58
N GLU A 166 -1.85 -0.63 17.20
CA GLU A 166 -1.09 0.62 17.39
C GLU A 166 0.22 0.41 18.15
N SER A 167 0.20 -0.44 19.21
CA SER A 167 1.40 -0.84 19.93
C SER A 167 2.43 -1.49 19.02
N ARG A 168 1.96 -2.37 18.09
CA ARG A 168 2.83 -3.06 17.15
C ARG A 168 3.43 -2.09 16.12
N VAL A 169 2.67 -1.12 15.66
CA VAL A 169 3.18 -0.05 14.79
C VAL A 169 4.30 0.71 15.51
N GLY A 170 4.09 1.11 16.76
CA GLY A 170 5.11 1.79 17.56
C GLY A 170 6.42 0.97 17.68
N GLU A 171 6.31 -0.31 18.07
CA GLU A 171 7.46 -1.22 18.17
C GLU A 171 8.25 -1.33 16.84
N LEU A 172 7.55 -1.47 15.73
CA LEU A 172 8.17 -1.58 14.41
C LEU A 172 8.91 -0.31 14.00
N LEU A 173 8.32 0.87 14.25
CA LEU A 173 8.95 2.15 13.95
C LEU A 173 10.18 2.41 14.83
N GLU A 174 10.13 2.03 16.11
CA GLU A 174 11.28 2.11 17.01
C GLU A 174 12.40 1.15 16.60
N SER A 175 12.05 -0.09 16.23
CA SER A 175 13.03 -1.05 15.76
C SER A 175 13.72 -0.61 14.46
N ALA A 176 12.97 0.02 13.55
CA ALA A 176 13.51 0.55 12.30
C ALA A 176 14.53 1.66 12.53
N THR A 177 14.34 2.52 13.55
CA THR A 177 15.31 3.57 13.90
C THR A 177 16.58 3.03 14.53
N SER A 178 16.53 1.84 15.11
CA SER A 178 17.66 1.20 15.82
C SER A 178 18.50 0.30 14.92
N ALA A 179 18.02 -0.02 13.71
CA ALA A 179 18.74 -0.84 12.75
C ALA A 179 19.88 -0.01 12.11
N PRO A 180 21.13 -0.48 12.11
CA PRO A 180 22.20 0.19 11.38
C PRO A 180 21.92 0.14 9.87
N HIS A 181 21.99 1.29 9.21
CA HIS A 181 21.89 1.44 7.76
C HIS A 181 23.16 0.98 7.07
#